data_1976083ffad272a87e972488d9855cad
#
_entry.id   1976083ffad272a87e972488d9855cad
#
_cell.length_a   1.000
_cell.length_b   1.000
_cell.length_c   1.000
_cell.angle_alpha   90.00
_cell.angle_beta   90.00
_cell.angle_gamma   90.00
#
_symmetry.space_group_name_H-M   'P 1'
#
loop_
_entity.id
_entity.type
_entity.pdbx_description
1 polymer ?
#
loop_
_entity_poly.entity_id
_entity_poly.type
_entity_poly.pdbx_seq_one_letter_code
_entity_poly.pdbx_strand_id
1 'polypeptide(L)'
;WGWQVITIDGNDAAEIRQALKVAQEEKERPTLIIGHTLMGKGAVGANEEDFSNKVSTHGQPLSAAGASFENTVANLGGDPQNPFVIFPDVQEYYAQVLEEKRAQAKQKKAEQAAWEKANPELAAKFHRFMSGEAPAIDYKAIAHKANIATRQASADVLVTLAQEVENMIVSSADLSNSDKTDGFIKGGARNLVKGDFSGKFLQAGVAELTMAA
;
A
#
# COMPACT_ATOMS: atom_id res chain seq x y z
N TRP A 1 9.37 -15.93 -14.76
CA TRP A 1 9.02 -15.91 -13.34
C TRP A 1 7.60 -16.42 -13.05
N GLY A 2 6.82 -16.73 -14.09
CA GLY A 2 5.46 -17.30 -13.95
C GLY A 2 4.36 -16.25 -13.68
N TRP A 3 4.63 -14.97 -13.84
CA TRP A 3 3.61 -13.95 -13.72
C TRP A 3 2.63 -13.99 -14.91
N GLN A 4 1.37 -13.66 -14.67
CA GLN A 4 0.46 -13.26 -15.73
C GLN A 4 0.85 -11.85 -16.20
N VAL A 5 1.04 -11.67 -17.51
CA VAL A 5 1.39 -10.36 -18.08
C VAL A 5 0.29 -9.93 -19.05
N ILE A 6 -0.23 -8.72 -18.85
CA ILE A 6 -1.25 -8.10 -19.71
C ILE A 6 -0.68 -6.80 -20.25
N THR A 7 -0.66 -6.64 -21.55
CA THR A 7 -0.21 -5.40 -22.21
C THR A 7 -1.43 -4.67 -22.77
N ILE A 8 -1.53 -3.37 -22.49
CA ILE A 8 -2.68 -2.54 -22.86
C ILE A 8 -2.25 -1.16 -23.39
N ASP A 9 -3.14 -0.48 -24.10
CA ASP A 9 -3.10 0.98 -24.20
C ASP A 9 -3.48 1.60 -22.85
N GLY A 10 -2.50 2.13 -22.15
CA GLY A 10 -2.68 2.76 -20.84
C GLY A 10 -3.39 4.12 -20.89
N ASN A 11 -3.75 4.60 -22.09
CA ASN A 11 -4.63 5.75 -22.29
C ASN A 11 -6.07 5.35 -22.68
N ASP A 12 -6.37 4.05 -22.79
CA ASP A 12 -7.72 3.54 -23.04
C ASP A 12 -8.37 3.06 -21.74
N ALA A 13 -9.42 3.75 -21.29
CA ALA A 13 -10.10 3.44 -20.04
C ALA A 13 -10.83 2.07 -20.09
N ALA A 14 -11.24 1.60 -21.27
CA ALA A 14 -11.91 0.30 -21.41
C ALA A 14 -10.89 -0.83 -21.25
N GLU A 15 -9.71 -0.71 -21.87
CA GLU A 15 -8.62 -1.67 -21.70
C GLU A 15 -8.12 -1.72 -20.26
N ILE A 16 -7.96 -0.56 -19.60
CA ILE A 16 -7.58 -0.48 -18.19
C ILE A 16 -8.59 -1.24 -17.31
N ARG A 17 -9.89 -0.98 -17.46
CA ARG A 17 -10.94 -1.68 -16.70
C ARG A 17 -10.92 -3.18 -16.94
N GLN A 18 -10.76 -3.60 -18.17
CA GLN A 18 -10.70 -5.03 -18.52
C GLN A 18 -9.49 -5.70 -17.91
N ALA A 19 -8.30 -5.07 -17.99
CA ALA A 19 -7.08 -5.61 -17.42
C ALA A 19 -7.17 -5.74 -15.89
N LEU A 20 -7.73 -4.74 -15.21
CA LEU A 20 -7.96 -4.79 -13.77
C LEU A 20 -8.94 -5.91 -13.38
N LYS A 21 -10.00 -6.12 -14.16
CA LYS A 21 -10.95 -7.22 -13.95
C LYS A 21 -10.26 -8.58 -14.08
N VAL A 22 -9.52 -8.79 -15.15
CA VAL A 22 -8.75 -10.04 -15.38
C VAL A 22 -7.73 -10.27 -14.27
N ALA A 23 -7.05 -9.22 -13.81
CA ALA A 23 -6.10 -9.31 -12.69
C ALA A 23 -6.78 -9.71 -11.38
N GLN A 24 -8.00 -9.23 -11.11
CA GLN A 24 -8.76 -9.61 -9.91
C GLN A 24 -9.28 -11.05 -9.95
N GLU A 25 -9.50 -11.61 -11.14
CA GLU A 25 -9.95 -12.99 -11.36
C GLU A 25 -8.79 -13.99 -11.24
N GLU A 26 -7.56 -13.60 -11.50
CA GLU A 26 -6.37 -14.44 -11.34
C GLU A 26 -6.09 -14.72 -9.85
N LYS A 27 -5.97 -15.98 -9.45
CA LYS A 27 -5.76 -16.40 -8.05
C LYS A 27 -4.47 -17.19 -7.83
N GLU A 28 -3.84 -17.63 -8.91
CA GLU A 28 -2.69 -18.53 -8.84
C GLU A 28 -1.35 -17.81 -9.03
N ARG A 29 -1.36 -16.68 -9.75
CA ARG A 29 -0.16 -15.97 -10.16
C ARG A 29 -0.27 -14.47 -9.88
N PRO A 30 0.82 -13.78 -9.58
CA PRO A 30 0.85 -12.31 -9.62
C PRO A 30 0.55 -11.82 -11.04
N THR A 31 -0.14 -10.68 -11.16
CA THR A 31 -0.44 -10.05 -12.45
C THR A 31 0.37 -8.77 -12.61
N LEU A 32 1.06 -8.64 -13.74
CA LEU A 32 1.71 -7.42 -14.20
C LEU A 32 0.89 -6.83 -15.36
N ILE A 33 0.42 -5.60 -15.20
CA ILE A 33 -0.22 -4.85 -16.28
C ILE A 33 0.79 -3.84 -16.82
N ILE A 34 1.11 -3.95 -18.12
CA ILE A 34 2.00 -3.04 -18.84
C ILE A 34 1.14 -2.10 -19.68
N GLY A 35 1.02 -0.84 -19.25
CA GLY A 35 0.30 0.19 -20.00
C GLY A 35 1.26 1.00 -20.88
N HIS A 36 1.07 0.97 -22.19
CA HIS A 36 1.71 1.92 -23.09
C HIS A 36 0.95 3.25 -23.04
N THR A 37 1.65 4.32 -22.71
CA THR A 37 1.03 5.65 -22.53
C THR A 37 1.74 6.71 -23.35
N LEU A 38 1.01 7.76 -23.69
CA LEU A 38 1.55 8.94 -24.34
C LEU A 38 1.69 10.06 -23.30
N MET A 39 2.92 10.48 -23.04
CA MET A 39 3.20 11.55 -22.09
C MET A 39 2.57 12.86 -22.55
N GLY A 40 1.81 13.53 -21.65
CA GLY A 40 1.13 14.78 -21.99
C GLY A 40 0.01 14.62 -23.03
N LYS A 41 -0.61 13.44 -23.12
CA LYS A 41 -1.73 13.20 -24.06
C LYS A 41 -2.80 14.28 -23.91
N GLY A 42 -3.19 14.87 -25.04
CA GLY A 42 -4.19 15.94 -25.09
C GLY A 42 -3.63 17.34 -24.88
N ALA A 43 -2.35 17.49 -24.53
CA ALA A 43 -1.72 18.81 -24.50
C ALA A 43 -1.56 19.38 -25.91
N VAL A 44 -1.89 20.65 -26.10
CA VAL A 44 -1.77 21.38 -27.37
C VAL A 44 -1.05 22.72 -27.15
N GLY A 45 -0.41 23.19 -28.20
CA GLY A 45 0.26 24.47 -28.22
C GLY A 45 -0.68 25.66 -28.51
N ALA A 46 -0.11 26.83 -28.70
CA ALA A 46 -0.87 28.06 -28.93
C ALA A 46 -1.64 28.07 -30.26
N ASN A 47 -1.18 27.33 -31.25
CA ASN A 47 -1.83 27.16 -32.56
C ASN A 47 -2.55 25.80 -32.67
N GLU A 48 -2.94 25.21 -31.53
CA GLU A 48 -3.61 23.90 -31.45
C GLU A 48 -2.79 22.71 -31.97
N GLU A 49 -1.48 22.90 -32.19
CA GLU A 49 -0.58 21.81 -32.55
C GLU A 49 -0.41 20.81 -31.41
N ASP A 50 -0.30 19.51 -31.72
CA ASP A 50 -0.05 18.46 -30.73
C ASP A 50 1.24 18.74 -29.95
N PHE A 51 1.09 18.83 -28.63
CA PHE A 51 2.20 19.07 -27.70
C PHE A 51 2.51 17.84 -26.84
N SER A 52 1.95 16.69 -27.15
CA SER A 52 2.21 15.45 -26.45
C SER A 52 3.61 14.89 -26.75
N ASN A 53 4.07 13.98 -25.91
CA ASN A 53 5.34 13.25 -26.03
C ASN A 53 6.59 14.12 -26.21
N LYS A 54 6.57 15.35 -25.71
CA LYS A 54 7.75 16.24 -25.71
C LYS A 54 8.47 16.14 -24.37
N VAL A 55 9.81 16.02 -24.41
CA VAL A 55 10.64 15.94 -23.20
C VAL A 55 10.40 17.14 -22.27
N SER A 56 10.14 18.33 -22.84
CA SER A 56 9.84 19.55 -22.06
C SER A 56 8.59 19.45 -21.19
N THR A 57 7.69 18.50 -21.43
CA THR A 57 6.50 18.29 -20.58
C THR A 57 6.80 17.49 -19.32
N HIS A 58 7.94 16.83 -19.23
CA HIS A 58 8.32 16.01 -18.09
C HIS A 58 8.82 16.88 -16.93
N GLY A 59 8.16 16.75 -15.77
CA GLY A 59 8.55 17.44 -14.55
C GLY A 59 8.29 18.96 -14.53
N GLN A 60 7.55 19.48 -15.51
CA GLN A 60 7.17 20.90 -15.58
C GLN A 60 5.66 21.05 -15.74
N PRO A 61 5.05 22.15 -15.22
CA PRO A 61 3.70 22.53 -15.63
C PRO A 61 3.62 22.70 -17.15
N LEU A 62 2.53 22.24 -17.79
CA LEU A 62 2.40 22.27 -19.24
C LEU A 62 2.59 23.67 -19.83
N SER A 63 2.07 24.70 -19.19
CA SER A 63 2.27 26.11 -19.63
C SER A 63 3.74 26.55 -19.55
N ALA A 64 4.47 26.14 -18.53
CA ALA A 64 5.90 26.41 -18.42
C ALA A 64 6.73 25.65 -19.45
N ALA A 65 6.25 24.48 -19.89
CA ALA A 65 6.85 23.69 -20.96
C ALA A 65 6.59 24.25 -22.37
N GLY A 66 5.68 25.24 -22.51
CA GLY A 66 5.31 25.90 -23.77
C GLY A 66 3.96 25.45 -24.37
N ALA A 67 3.19 24.62 -23.68
CA ALA A 67 1.82 24.29 -24.08
C ALA A 67 0.87 25.44 -23.71
N SER A 68 -0.27 25.56 -24.44
CA SER A 68 -1.36 26.47 -24.08
C SER A 68 -2.26 25.80 -23.06
N PHE A 69 -2.44 26.44 -21.91
CA PHE A 69 -3.36 25.95 -20.88
C PHE A 69 -4.81 25.96 -21.38
N GLU A 70 -5.25 27.09 -21.96
CA GLU A 70 -6.63 27.27 -22.43
C GLU A 70 -6.97 26.29 -23.52
N ASN A 71 -6.09 26.16 -24.53
CA ASN A 71 -6.32 25.24 -25.65
C ASN A 71 -6.27 23.77 -25.17
N THR A 72 -5.40 23.44 -24.21
CA THR A 72 -5.33 22.10 -23.65
C THR A 72 -6.60 21.75 -22.87
N VAL A 73 -7.11 22.67 -22.05
CA VAL A 73 -8.37 22.46 -21.31
C VAL A 73 -9.54 22.26 -22.30
N ALA A 74 -9.63 23.10 -23.33
CA ALA A 74 -10.67 22.99 -24.36
C ALA A 74 -10.55 21.68 -25.16
N ASN A 75 -9.33 21.29 -25.57
CA ASN A 75 -9.07 20.02 -26.27
C ASN A 75 -9.45 18.78 -25.45
N LEU A 76 -9.35 18.87 -24.12
CA LEU A 76 -9.78 17.82 -23.19
C LEU A 76 -11.27 17.87 -22.83
N GLY A 77 -12.04 18.78 -23.47
CA GLY A 77 -13.49 18.92 -23.26
C GLY A 77 -13.89 19.78 -22.07
N GLY A 78 -12.94 20.46 -21.43
CA GLY A 78 -13.19 21.37 -20.31
C GLY A 78 -13.48 22.80 -20.75
N ASP A 79 -13.89 23.63 -19.78
CA ASP A 79 -14.06 25.08 -19.95
C ASP A 79 -12.83 25.81 -19.38
N PRO A 80 -12.02 26.50 -20.22
CA PRO A 80 -10.86 27.24 -19.76
C PRO A 80 -11.17 28.35 -18.76
N GLN A 81 -12.40 28.90 -18.79
CA GLN A 81 -12.85 29.92 -17.85
C GLN A 81 -13.30 29.34 -16.51
N ASN A 82 -13.61 28.04 -16.49
CA ASN A 82 -13.99 27.32 -15.27
C ASN A 82 -13.39 25.89 -15.25
N PRO A 83 -12.06 25.77 -15.23
CA PRO A 83 -11.35 24.50 -15.46
C PRO A 83 -11.54 23.48 -14.32
N PHE A 84 -12.10 23.86 -13.19
CA PHE A 84 -12.32 23.00 -12.02
C PHE A 84 -13.74 22.50 -11.88
N VAL A 85 -14.60 22.77 -12.87
CA VAL A 85 -15.96 22.25 -12.87
C VAL A 85 -15.93 20.70 -13.00
N ILE A 86 -16.69 20.04 -12.15
CA ILE A 86 -16.91 18.59 -12.28
C ILE A 86 -18.13 18.39 -13.19
N PHE A 87 -17.95 17.60 -14.26
CA PHE A 87 -19.03 17.34 -15.20
C PHE A 87 -20.22 16.61 -14.52
N PRO A 88 -21.45 16.92 -14.86
CA PRO A 88 -22.64 16.33 -14.22
C PRO A 88 -22.71 14.81 -14.30
N ASP A 89 -22.33 14.21 -15.42
CA ASP A 89 -22.27 12.77 -15.61
C ASP A 89 -21.22 12.09 -14.72
N VAL A 90 -20.10 12.76 -14.48
CA VAL A 90 -19.06 12.32 -13.52
C VAL A 90 -19.60 12.37 -12.10
N GLN A 91 -20.32 13.44 -11.72
CA GLN A 91 -20.96 13.55 -10.40
C GLN A 91 -21.98 12.43 -10.17
N GLU A 92 -22.83 12.16 -11.16
CA GLU A 92 -23.82 11.10 -11.09
C GLU A 92 -23.18 9.73 -10.96
N TYR A 93 -22.16 9.43 -11.78
CA TYR A 93 -21.41 8.18 -11.70
C TYR A 93 -20.78 7.97 -10.32
N TYR A 94 -20.09 8.96 -9.78
CA TYR A 94 -19.48 8.83 -8.46
C TYR A 94 -20.50 8.79 -7.32
N ALA A 95 -21.67 9.41 -7.48
CA ALA A 95 -22.76 9.27 -6.50
C ALA A 95 -23.23 7.81 -6.42
N GLN A 96 -23.41 7.14 -7.56
CA GLN A 96 -23.77 5.72 -7.62
C GLN A 96 -22.67 4.84 -6.98
N VAL A 97 -21.40 5.05 -7.35
CA VAL A 97 -20.27 4.32 -6.76
C VAL A 97 -20.21 4.52 -5.24
N LEU A 98 -20.47 5.72 -4.76
CA LEU A 98 -20.50 6.02 -3.32
C LEU A 98 -21.58 5.24 -2.59
N GLU A 99 -22.80 5.15 -3.16
CA GLU A 99 -23.88 4.36 -2.56
C GLU A 99 -23.55 2.86 -2.53
N GLU A 100 -22.97 2.32 -3.59
CA GLU A 100 -22.48 0.94 -3.60
C GLU A 100 -21.42 0.69 -2.51
N LYS A 101 -20.46 1.61 -2.38
CA LYS A 101 -19.42 1.50 -1.34
C LYS A 101 -19.99 1.62 0.08
N ARG A 102 -20.98 2.48 0.29
CA ARG A 102 -21.70 2.58 1.57
C ARG A 102 -22.45 1.29 1.91
N ALA A 103 -23.12 0.68 0.92
CA ALA A 103 -23.79 -0.60 1.10
C ALA A 103 -22.80 -1.71 1.47
N GLN A 104 -21.67 -1.82 0.76
CA GLN A 104 -20.60 -2.77 1.06
C GLN A 104 -20.01 -2.55 2.46
N ALA A 105 -19.76 -1.29 2.85
CA ALA A 105 -19.24 -0.97 4.17
C ALA A 105 -20.24 -1.34 5.29
N LYS A 106 -21.53 -1.10 5.06
CA LYS A 106 -22.60 -1.51 5.99
C LYS A 106 -22.66 -3.03 6.15
N GLN A 107 -22.58 -3.76 5.04
CA GLN A 107 -22.54 -5.22 5.06
C GLN A 107 -21.32 -5.74 5.84
N LYS A 108 -20.10 -5.25 5.53
CA LYS A 108 -18.88 -5.65 6.24
C LYS A 108 -18.94 -5.37 7.75
N LYS A 109 -19.50 -4.24 8.15
CA LYS A 109 -19.73 -3.93 9.57
C LYS A 109 -20.70 -4.91 10.23
N ALA A 110 -21.75 -5.32 9.54
CA ALA A 110 -22.69 -6.33 10.05
C ALA A 110 -22.02 -7.72 10.16
N GLU A 111 -21.22 -8.11 9.18
CA GLU A 111 -20.43 -9.34 9.20
C GLU A 111 -19.41 -9.34 10.36
N GLN A 112 -18.72 -8.23 10.59
CA GLN A 112 -17.83 -8.07 11.73
C GLN A 112 -18.58 -8.20 13.06
N ALA A 113 -19.70 -7.52 13.22
CA ALA A 113 -20.50 -7.61 14.45
C ALA A 113 -21.01 -9.04 14.71
N ALA A 114 -21.39 -9.77 13.65
CA ALA A 114 -21.78 -11.17 13.77
C ALA A 114 -20.60 -12.06 14.17
N TRP A 115 -19.42 -11.83 13.60
CA TRP A 115 -18.20 -12.52 13.96
C TRP A 115 -17.79 -12.25 15.42
N GLU A 116 -17.83 -10.99 15.85
CA GLU A 116 -17.53 -10.60 17.24
C GLU A 116 -18.44 -11.28 18.25
N LYS A 117 -19.73 -11.36 17.93
CA LYS A 117 -20.71 -12.09 18.76
C LYS A 117 -20.42 -13.59 18.83
N ALA A 118 -19.98 -14.18 17.73
CA ALA A 118 -19.64 -15.60 17.66
C ALA A 118 -18.28 -15.92 18.31
N ASN A 119 -17.39 -14.94 18.44
CA ASN A 119 -16.01 -15.11 18.90
C ASN A 119 -15.64 -14.04 19.96
N PRO A 120 -16.28 -14.00 21.13
CA PRO A 120 -16.14 -12.89 22.08
C PRO A 120 -14.72 -12.69 22.61
N GLU A 121 -13.97 -13.77 22.83
CA GLU A 121 -12.56 -13.68 23.29
C GLU A 121 -11.65 -13.10 22.23
N LEU A 122 -11.81 -13.55 20.97
CA LEU A 122 -11.03 -13.02 19.83
C LEU A 122 -11.41 -11.58 19.53
N ALA A 123 -12.69 -11.22 19.67
CA ALA A 123 -13.15 -9.85 19.51
C ALA A 123 -12.54 -8.92 20.57
N ALA A 124 -12.50 -9.33 21.83
CA ALA A 124 -11.86 -8.57 22.89
C ALA A 124 -10.36 -8.36 22.62
N LYS A 125 -9.67 -9.42 22.16
CA LYS A 125 -8.27 -9.34 21.75
C LYS A 125 -8.07 -8.39 20.55
N PHE A 126 -8.91 -8.49 19.52
CA PHE A 126 -8.89 -7.62 18.36
C PHE A 126 -9.06 -6.15 18.75
N HIS A 127 -10.06 -5.85 19.56
CA HIS A 127 -10.30 -4.47 20.04
C HIS A 127 -9.12 -3.94 20.84
N ARG A 128 -8.54 -4.75 21.73
CA ARG A 128 -7.32 -4.37 22.47
C ARG A 128 -6.16 -4.02 21.54
N PHE A 129 -5.90 -4.84 20.50
CA PHE A 129 -4.81 -4.59 19.57
C PHE A 129 -5.05 -3.37 18.67
N MET A 130 -6.32 -3.06 18.39
CA MET A 130 -6.70 -1.90 17.57
C MET A 130 -6.89 -0.61 18.38
N SER A 131 -6.90 -0.68 19.72
CA SER A 131 -7.10 0.49 20.58
C SER A 131 -5.91 1.44 20.61
N GLY A 132 -4.73 1.00 20.20
CA GLY A 132 -3.48 1.74 20.36
C GLY A 132 -2.93 1.70 21.79
N GLU A 133 -3.51 0.89 22.68
CA GLU A 133 -3.00 0.70 24.03
C GLU A 133 -1.60 0.07 23.98
N ALA A 134 -0.63 0.76 24.60
CA ALA A 134 0.71 0.26 24.69
C ALA A 134 0.79 -0.91 25.71
N PRO A 135 1.57 -1.96 25.42
CA PRO A 135 1.77 -3.04 26.39
C PRO A 135 2.48 -2.53 27.65
N ALA A 136 2.05 -3.01 28.81
CA ALA A 136 2.66 -2.66 30.09
C ALA A 136 3.96 -3.45 30.29
N ILE A 137 5.09 -2.86 29.90
CA ILE A 137 6.42 -3.47 29.98
C ILE A 137 7.26 -2.70 31.00
N ASP A 138 7.83 -3.43 31.98
CA ASP A 138 8.84 -2.84 32.86
C ASP A 138 10.22 -2.86 32.17
N TYR A 139 10.50 -1.83 31.39
CA TYR A 139 11.79 -1.67 30.71
C TYR A 139 12.98 -1.53 31.68
N LYS A 140 12.73 -1.14 32.95
CA LYS A 140 13.80 -1.01 33.96
C LYS A 140 14.26 -2.37 34.52
N ALA A 141 13.40 -3.38 34.40
CA ALA A 141 13.73 -4.75 34.80
C ALA A 141 14.61 -5.48 33.77
N ILE A 142 14.74 -4.93 32.55
CA ILE A 142 15.56 -5.56 31.49
C ILE A 142 17.06 -5.32 31.81
N ALA A 143 17.75 -6.39 32.19
CA ALA A 143 19.16 -6.32 32.54
C ALA A 143 20.07 -6.31 31.30
N HIS A 144 21.04 -5.41 31.29
CA HIS A 144 22.08 -5.33 30.27
C HIS A 144 23.46 -5.46 30.92
N LYS A 145 24.42 -6.05 30.20
CA LYS A 145 25.82 -5.97 30.57
C LYS A 145 26.34 -4.55 30.34
N ALA A 146 27.25 -4.09 31.18
CA ALA A 146 27.91 -2.81 30.96
C ALA A 146 28.83 -2.84 29.72
N ASN A 147 28.96 -1.70 29.04
CA ASN A 147 29.84 -1.51 27.88
C ASN A 147 29.58 -2.45 26.69
N ILE A 148 28.33 -2.75 26.41
CA ILE A 148 27.94 -3.53 25.23
C ILE A 148 27.56 -2.61 24.06
N ALA A 149 27.61 -3.15 22.85
CA ALA A 149 27.08 -2.46 21.67
C ALA A 149 25.55 -2.25 21.78
N THR A 150 25.05 -1.13 21.30
CA THR A 150 23.61 -0.80 21.36
C THR A 150 22.73 -1.86 20.70
N ARG A 151 23.19 -2.48 19.60
CA ARG A 151 22.47 -3.60 18.96
C ARG A 151 22.29 -4.80 19.90
N GLN A 152 23.27 -5.05 20.81
CA GLN A 152 23.14 -6.14 21.80
C GLN A 152 22.11 -5.75 22.87
N ALA A 153 22.13 -4.50 23.34
CA ALA A 153 21.11 -4.01 24.27
C ALA A 153 19.70 -4.08 23.64
N SER A 154 19.58 -3.75 22.35
CA SER A 154 18.35 -3.93 21.59
C SER A 154 17.89 -5.39 21.55
N ALA A 155 18.83 -6.35 21.38
CA ALA A 155 18.49 -7.77 21.40
C ALA A 155 17.92 -8.20 22.76
N ASP A 156 18.48 -7.71 23.87
CA ASP A 156 17.99 -8.03 25.20
C ASP A 156 16.56 -7.51 25.41
N VAL A 157 16.25 -6.32 24.88
CA VAL A 157 14.87 -5.78 24.85
C VAL A 157 13.96 -6.63 23.97
N LEU A 158 14.42 -7.03 22.79
CA LEU A 158 13.63 -7.86 21.87
C LEU A 158 13.26 -9.23 22.44
N VAL A 159 14.11 -9.81 23.31
CA VAL A 159 13.76 -11.03 24.06
C VAL A 159 12.50 -10.80 24.91
N THR A 160 12.46 -9.71 25.67
CA THR A 160 11.29 -9.36 26.49
C THR A 160 10.06 -9.07 25.61
N LEU A 161 10.22 -8.27 24.56
CA LEU A 161 9.12 -7.95 23.65
C LEU A 161 8.52 -9.18 22.97
N ALA A 162 9.33 -10.19 22.65
CA ALA A 162 8.83 -11.44 22.08
C ALA A 162 7.88 -12.19 23.02
N GLN A 163 8.11 -12.08 24.33
CA GLN A 163 7.32 -12.73 25.38
C GLN A 163 6.08 -11.93 25.75
N GLU A 164 6.22 -10.60 25.86
CA GLU A 164 5.17 -9.73 26.42
C GLU A 164 4.25 -9.12 25.33
N VAL A 165 4.69 -9.03 24.08
CA VAL A 165 3.92 -8.39 23.00
C VAL A 165 3.46 -9.40 21.98
N GLU A 166 2.22 -9.79 22.07
CA GLU A 166 1.65 -10.85 21.22
C GLU A 166 1.55 -10.48 19.74
N ASN A 167 1.19 -9.23 19.44
CA ASN A 167 0.92 -8.74 18.08
C ASN A 167 2.11 -8.05 17.42
N MET A 168 3.32 -8.19 17.96
CA MET A 168 4.53 -7.65 17.37
C MET A 168 5.09 -8.60 16.31
N ILE A 169 5.44 -8.05 15.15
CA ILE A 169 6.21 -8.74 14.11
C ILE A 169 7.55 -8.04 13.97
N VAL A 170 8.62 -8.80 13.97
CA VAL A 170 9.99 -8.32 13.74
C VAL A 170 10.50 -8.89 12.42
N SER A 171 11.21 -8.09 11.65
CA SER A 171 11.78 -8.49 10.36
C SER A 171 13.26 -8.10 10.28
N SER A 172 14.01 -8.85 9.50
CA SER A 172 15.39 -8.51 9.12
C SER A 172 15.66 -8.95 7.69
N ALA A 173 16.40 -8.12 6.94
CA ALA A 173 16.83 -8.40 5.57
C ALA A 173 18.13 -9.19 5.58
N ASP A 174 18.05 -10.48 5.97
CA ASP A 174 19.16 -11.45 6.03
C ASP A 174 20.32 -11.09 6.99
N LEU A 175 20.08 -10.18 7.94
CA LEU A 175 21.09 -9.66 8.86
C LEU A 175 20.80 -9.94 10.34
N SER A 176 19.80 -10.76 10.66
CA SER A 176 19.27 -10.92 12.02
C SER A 176 20.34 -11.30 13.08
N ASN A 177 21.36 -12.03 12.69
CA ASN A 177 22.50 -12.37 13.55
C ASN A 177 23.50 -11.22 13.74
N SER A 178 23.55 -10.28 12.80
CA SER A 178 24.44 -9.12 12.80
C SER A 178 23.79 -7.90 13.44
N ASP A 179 22.58 -7.57 13.06
CA ASP A 179 21.77 -6.48 13.61
C ASP A 179 21.17 -6.83 14.99
N LYS A 180 21.24 -8.12 15.37
CA LYS A 180 20.76 -8.67 16.64
C LYS A 180 19.23 -8.70 16.79
N THR A 181 18.49 -8.58 15.71
CA THR A 181 17.04 -8.82 15.72
C THR A 181 16.69 -10.28 16.03
N ASP A 182 17.65 -11.21 15.89
CA ASP A 182 17.55 -12.61 16.35
C ASP A 182 17.27 -12.73 17.86
N GLY A 183 17.45 -11.66 18.64
CA GLY A 183 16.99 -11.56 20.02
C GLY A 183 15.51 -11.87 20.16
N PHE A 184 14.69 -11.48 19.18
CA PHE A 184 13.26 -11.78 19.18
C PHE A 184 12.97 -13.29 19.04
N ILE A 185 13.75 -14.01 18.22
CA ILE A 185 13.68 -15.47 18.09
C ILE A 185 14.12 -16.14 19.41
N LYS A 186 15.21 -15.64 20.02
CA LYS A 186 15.70 -16.12 21.33
C LYS A 186 14.68 -15.93 22.44
N GLY A 187 13.81 -14.93 22.35
CA GLY A 187 12.66 -14.70 23.22
C GLY A 187 11.48 -15.66 23.00
N GLY A 188 11.58 -16.58 22.03
CA GLY A 188 10.55 -17.59 21.75
C GLY A 188 9.72 -17.33 20.52
N ALA A 189 9.96 -16.24 19.77
CA ALA A 189 9.27 -16.01 18.50
C ALA A 189 9.69 -17.04 17.45
N ARG A 190 8.71 -17.54 16.69
CA ARG A 190 8.96 -18.43 15.54
C ARG A 190 8.97 -17.64 14.24
N ASN A 191 9.62 -18.19 13.22
CA ASN A 191 9.56 -17.63 11.88
C ASN A 191 8.13 -17.70 11.32
N LEU A 192 7.72 -16.61 10.68
CA LEU A 192 6.52 -16.54 9.87
C LEU A 192 6.77 -17.32 8.57
N VAL A 193 5.96 -18.32 8.29
CA VAL A 193 6.11 -19.14 7.09
C VAL A 193 4.78 -19.24 6.34
N LYS A 194 4.84 -19.55 5.04
CA LYS A 194 3.65 -19.70 4.22
C LYS A 194 2.74 -20.79 4.80
N GLY A 195 1.49 -20.43 5.05
CA GLY A 195 0.46 -21.33 5.58
C GLY A 195 0.44 -21.48 7.11
N ASP A 196 1.41 -20.89 7.84
CA ASP A 196 1.40 -20.81 9.29
C ASP A 196 1.64 -19.36 9.75
N PHE A 197 0.57 -18.67 10.11
CA PHE A 197 0.59 -17.28 10.60
C PHE A 197 0.81 -17.16 12.12
N SER A 198 1.17 -18.24 12.80
CA SER A 198 1.51 -18.20 14.23
C SER A 198 2.93 -17.70 14.48
N GLY A 199 3.77 -17.60 13.44
CA GLY A 199 5.09 -17.02 13.51
C GLY A 199 5.03 -15.49 13.63
N LYS A 200 6.04 -14.91 14.30
CA LYS A 200 6.16 -13.46 14.57
C LYS A 200 7.47 -12.85 14.04
N PHE A 201 8.33 -13.65 13.44
CA PHE A 201 9.60 -13.20 12.87
C PHE A 201 9.60 -13.42 11.35
N LEU A 202 9.69 -12.33 10.58
CA LEU A 202 9.81 -12.38 9.13
C LEU A 202 11.28 -12.37 8.73
N GLN A 203 11.82 -13.56 8.46
CA GLN A 203 13.17 -13.69 7.92
C GLN A 203 13.12 -13.40 6.41
N ALA A 204 13.38 -12.17 6.04
CA ALA A 204 13.49 -11.77 4.65
C ALA A 204 14.90 -12.04 4.11
N GLY A 205 15.03 -12.23 2.79
CA GLY A 205 16.32 -12.16 2.11
C GLY A 205 16.85 -10.72 2.02
N VAL A 206 17.96 -10.51 1.32
CA VAL A 206 18.49 -9.17 1.02
C VAL A 206 17.48 -8.44 0.13
N ALA A 207 16.63 -7.63 0.73
CA ALA A 207 15.45 -7.03 0.09
C ALA A 207 15.10 -5.64 0.67
N GLU A 208 16.09 -4.90 1.17
CA GLU A 208 15.88 -3.64 1.90
C GLU A 208 15.06 -2.62 1.09
N LEU A 209 15.34 -2.49 -0.20
CA LEU A 209 14.59 -1.57 -1.08
C LEU A 209 13.12 -1.97 -1.20
N THR A 210 12.83 -3.27 -1.26
CA THR A 210 11.46 -3.79 -1.35
C THR A 210 10.74 -3.71 0.00
N MET A 211 11.48 -3.83 1.10
CA MET A 211 10.92 -3.74 2.46
C MET A 211 10.58 -2.30 2.85
N ALA A 212 11.24 -1.31 2.24
CA ALA A 212 11.01 0.12 2.49
C ALA A 212 9.90 0.73 1.62
N ALA A 213 9.42 0.02 0.59
CA ALA A 213 8.44 0.51 -0.39
C ALA A 213 6.98 0.45 0.10
#